data_81174bbf211a4e199b0c018e77ef931e
#
_entry.id   81174bbf211a4e199b0c018e77ef931e
#
_cell.length_a   1.000
_cell.length_b   1.000
_cell.length_c   1.000
_cell.angle_alpha   90.00
_cell.angle_beta   90.00
_cell.angle_gamma   90.00
#
_symmetry.space_group_name_H-M   'P 1'
#
loop_
_entity.id
_entity.type
_entity.pdbx_description
1 polymer ?
#
loop_
_entity_poly.entity_id
_entity_poly.type
_entity_poly.pdbx_seq_one_letter_code
_entity_poly.pdbx_strand_id
1 'polypeptide(L)'
;MLFRSGRDVTPPDPNRFRGVRIFDISNPARPKQIAAIQTCRGSHTHTLVTNPKDKSKIYIYGQGTSSVRSADELAGCSNEGMDDPNTALYSIDVIEVPIGSPEKAKVVNRPRIFSDPTSGAAAGLWQGGTHGAGTQTTSATTACHDITAYPAVGLAAGACSGNGILLDITDPVHPVRLDDVIDPSFAYWHSASFNNDGTKVIFTDEWGGGTAPRCRATDPMNFGADAIFNIVNKHLKFAGYYKMPAAQTEQENCVAHNGSLVPVPGRDIKVQAWYQGGASMFDFTDPFHPMEIAFFDRGPLDETRLIVGGYWSTYWFNGYIYASEIARGLDVLKLVPTEFLSQNEIDAANLIHFDELNVQSQPKITWPASFVVARAYLDQLARSKGLAQERIDALNAAMKAVEGAAAGTARRTAGDALTALATQLDKDAATAKPLDAKRMRDCASVIKARLR
;
A
#
# COMPACT_ATOMS: atom_id res chain seq x y z
N MET A 1 -16.70 12.61 10.57
CA MET A 1 -16.45 14.04 10.32
C MET A 1 -16.27 14.18 8.82
N LEU A 2 -17.31 14.58 8.09
CA LEU A 2 -17.24 14.76 6.64
C LEU A 2 -16.31 15.94 6.38
N PHE A 3 -15.09 15.63 5.93
CA PHE A 3 -14.25 16.67 5.33
C PHE A 3 -14.91 17.05 4.01
N ARG A 4 -15.72 18.10 4.04
CA ARG A 4 -16.10 18.76 2.80
C ARG A 4 -14.80 19.23 2.15
N SER A 5 -14.36 18.54 1.11
CA SER A 5 -13.43 19.12 0.16
C SER A 5 -14.05 20.44 -0.27
N GLY A 6 -13.42 21.57 0.08
CA GLY A 6 -14.00 22.87 -0.11
C GLY A 6 -14.22 23.21 -1.57
N ARG A 7 -15.36 22.81 -2.09
CA ARG A 7 -15.97 23.40 -3.30
C ARG A 7 -16.63 24.73 -2.98
N ASP A 8 -16.40 25.25 -1.77
CA ASP A 8 -16.95 26.54 -1.39
C ASP A 8 -16.16 27.63 -2.07
N VAL A 9 -16.79 28.27 -3.03
CA VAL A 9 -16.46 29.60 -3.55
C VAL A 9 -16.73 30.64 -2.42
N THR A 10 -16.26 30.36 -1.22
CA THR A 10 -16.26 31.35 -0.14
C THR A 10 -15.27 32.43 -0.51
N PRO A 11 -15.55 33.69 -0.15
CA PRO A 11 -14.63 34.80 -0.41
C PRO A 11 -13.20 34.44 0.03
N PRO A 12 -12.17 34.93 -0.66
CA PRO A 12 -10.78 34.72 -0.24
C PRO A 12 -10.60 35.13 1.22
N ASP A 13 -9.99 34.27 2.02
CA ASP A 13 -9.67 34.53 3.42
C ASP A 13 -8.19 34.27 3.68
N PRO A 14 -7.35 35.30 3.82
CA PRO A 14 -5.92 35.15 4.10
C PRO A 14 -5.62 34.41 5.41
N ASN A 15 -6.59 34.31 6.33
CA ASN A 15 -6.44 33.59 7.59
C ASN A 15 -6.77 32.10 7.46
N ARG A 16 -7.35 31.69 6.33
CA ARG A 16 -7.68 30.28 6.11
C ARG A 16 -6.42 29.46 5.97
N PHE A 17 -6.32 28.41 6.79
CA PHE A 17 -5.21 27.44 6.67
C PHE A 17 -5.57 26.30 5.73
N ARG A 18 -4.72 26.09 4.72
CA ARG A 18 -4.72 24.90 3.86
C ARG A 18 -3.27 24.45 3.67
N GLY A 19 -2.93 23.23 4.09
CA GLY A 19 -1.56 22.73 4.02
C GLY A 19 -1.26 21.69 5.08
N VAL A 20 -0.02 21.63 5.55
CA VAL A 20 0.47 20.63 6.52
C VAL A 20 0.85 21.34 7.83
N ARG A 21 0.42 20.79 8.95
CA ARG A 21 0.83 21.21 10.29
C ARG A 21 1.72 20.14 10.92
N ILE A 22 2.76 20.58 11.60
CA ILE A 22 3.70 19.73 12.33
C ILE A 22 3.51 19.98 13.82
N PHE A 23 3.40 18.89 14.58
CA PHE A 23 3.19 18.94 16.02
C PHE A 23 4.30 18.17 16.74
N ASP A 24 4.78 18.74 17.86
CA ASP A 24 5.51 18.02 18.88
C ASP A 24 4.51 17.23 19.72
N ILE A 25 4.67 15.91 19.74
CA ILE A 25 3.84 14.96 20.49
C ILE A 25 4.63 14.25 21.58
N SER A 26 5.76 14.81 22.04
CA SER A 26 6.52 14.29 23.20
C SER A 26 5.62 14.10 24.42
N ASN A 27 4.59 14.93 24.54
CA ASN A 27 3.45 14.70 25.43
C ASN A 27 2.17 14.59 24.61
N PRO A 28 1.68 13.38 24.29
CA PRO A 28 0.53 13.18 23.42
C PRO A 28 -0.79 13.74 23.99
N ALA A 29 -0.87 13.94 25.32
CA ALA A 29 -2.01 14.59 25.95
C ALA A 29 -2.00 16.13 25.77
N ARG A 30 -0.87 16.72 25.33
CA ARG A 30 -0.68 18.14 25.12
C ARG A 30 0.14 18.41 23.85
N PRO A 31 -0.34 18.05 22.66
CA PRO A 31 0.38 18.27 21.41
C PRO A 31 0.60 19.77 21.18
N LYS A 32 1.83 20.13 20.79
CA LYS A 32 2.21 21.52 20.51
C LYS A 32 2.50 21.70 19.03
N GLN A 33 1.75 22.57 18.34
CA GLN A 33 2.07 22.90 16.96
C GLN A 33 3.41 23.67 16.90
N ILE A 34 4.33 23.18 16.07
CA ILE A 34 5.68 23.74 15.87
C ILE A 34 5.86 24.37 14.49
N ALA A 35 5.11 23.90 13.49
CA ALA A 35 5.11 24.50 12.15
C ALA A 35 3.73 24.41 11.50
N ALA A 36 3.48 25.30 10.54
CA ALA A 36 2.30 25.32 9.68
C ALA A 36 2.71 25.77 8.28
N ILE A 37 2.68 24.87 7.32
CA ILE A 37 3.12 25.11 5.96
C ILE A 37 1.90 25.24 5.07
N GLN A 38 1.69 26.44 4.51
CA GLN A 38 0.59 26.72 3.59
C GLN A 38 0.92 26.22 2.18
N THR A 39 -0.08 25.66 1.51
CA THR A 39 0.02 25.24 0.11
C THR A 39 -1.19 25.74 -0.70
N CYS A 40 -1.07 25.76 -2.02
CA CYS A 40 -2.10 26.31 -2.90
C CYS A 40 -3.36 25.46 -2.97
N ARG A 41 -3.25 24.14 -2.75
CA ARG A 41 -4.39 23.20 -2.82
C ARG A 41 -4.71 22.51 -1.50
N GLY A 42 -4.02 22.89 -0.43
CA GLY A 42 -4.15 22.22 0.85
C GLY A 42 -3.53 20.82 0.86
N SER A 43 -3.99 19.97 1.75
CA SER A 43 -3.59 18.58 1.83
C SER A 43 -4.83 17.71 2.04
N HIS A 44 -5.14 16.83 1.10
CA HIS A 44 -6.10 15.74 1.29
C HIS A 44 -5.42 14.60 2.02
N THR A 45 -4.32 14.13 1.42
CA THR A 45 -3.37 13.22 2.03
C THR A 45 -1.96 13.82 1.91
N HIS A 46 -1.04 13.32 2.67
CA HIS A 46 0.38 13.70 2.57
C HIS A 46 1.23 12.51 2.95
N THR A 47 2.32 12.33 2.22
CA THR A 47 3.18 11.15 2.33
C THR A 47 4.53 11.53 2.91
N LEU A 48 4.92 10.87 3.99
CA LEU A 48 6.27 10.99 4.53
C LEU A 48 7.25 10.25 3.63
N VAL A 49 8.31 10.93 3.20
CA VAL A 49 9.36 10.37 2.36
C VAL A 49 10.72 10.53 3.07
N THR A 50 11.32 9.41 3.43
CA THR A 50 12.66 9.42 4.03
C THR A 50 13.73 9.41 2.93
N ASN A 51 14.88 10.02 3.22
CA ASN A 51 16.06 9.88 2.38
C ASN A 51 17.03 8.88 3.04
N PRO A 52 17.24 7.69 2.46
CA PRO A 52 18.17 6.72 3.03
C PRO A 52 19.61 7.22 3.15
N LYS A 53 20.00 8.23 2.35
CA LYS A 53 21.36 8.82 2.31
C LYS A 53 21.52 9.99 3.26
N ASP A 54 20.44 10.65 3.67
CA ASP A 54 20.48 11.79 4.58
C ASP A 54 19.35 11.69 5.62
N LYS A 55 19.72 11.28 6.82
CA LYS A 55 18.80 11.11 7.95
C LYS A 55 18.57 12.40 8.75
N SER A 56 19.19 13.52 8.36
CA SER A 56 18.98 14.80 9.03
C SER A 56 17.67 15.49 8.64
N LYS A 57 17.02 14.99 7.58
CA LYS A 57 15.80 15.53 6.99
C LYS A 57 14.81 14.44 6.64
N ILE A 58 13.57 14.79 6.68
CA ILE A 58 12.47 14.05 6.05
C ILE A 58 11.74 14.99 5.09
N TYR A 59 11.02 14.41 4.15
CA TYR A 59 10.22 15.14 3.18
C TYR A 59 8.76 14.75 3.32
N ILE A 60 7.88 15.67 2.98
CA ILE A 60 6.44 15.42 2.89
C ILE A 60 6.01 15.76 1.47
N TYR A 61 5.43 14.79 0.77
CA TYR A 61 4.74 15.02 -0.49
C TYR A 61 3.30 15.41 -0.17
N GLY A 62 2.96 16.66 -0.46
CA GLY A 62 1.63 17.21 -0.26
C GLY A 62 0.78 17.00 -1.52
N GLN A 63 -0.32 16.24 -1.37
CA GLN A 63 -1.29 16.04 -2.43
C GLN A 63 -2.57 16.77 -2.08
N GLY A 64 -2.85 17.84 -2.82
CA GLY A 64 -4.08 18.59 -2.67
C GLY A 64 -5.09 18.26 -3.77
N THR A 65 -6.24 17.73 -3.40
CA THR A 65 -7.35 17.48 -4.34
C THR A 65 -8.36 18.61 -4.40
N SER A 66 -8.24 19.59 -3.52
CA SER A 66 -9.12 20.76 -3.50
C SER A 66 -8.87 21.71 -4.68
N SER A 67 -9.83 22.62 -4.93
CA SER A 67 -9.61 23.75 -5.83
C SER A 67 -8.41 24.59 -5.38
N VAL A 68 -7.69 25.15 -6.34
CA VAL A 68 -6.57 26.06 -6.06
C VAL A 68 -7.11 27.35 -5.39
N ARG A 69 -6.42 27.83 -4.37
CA ARG A 69 -6.70 29.13 -3.72
C ARG A 69 -6.38 30.27 -4.67
N SER A 70 -7.11 31.38 -4.53
CA SER A 70 -6.75 32.62 -5.25
C SER A 70 -5.43 33.20 -4.72
N ALA A 71 -4.77 34.00 -5.55
CA ALA A 71 -3.58 34.76 -5.13
C ALA A 71 -3.88 35.76 -4.01
N ASP A 72 -5.12 36.21 -3.88
CA ASP A 72 -5.59 37.12 -2.76
C ASP A 72 -5.62 36.35 -1.43
N GLU A 73 -5.80 35.04 -1.45
CA GLU A 73 -5.78 34.21 -0.25
C GLU A 73 -4.36 33.76 0.11
N LEU A 74 -3.57 33.37 -0.90
CA LEU A 74 -2.18 33.02 -0.75
C LEU A 74 -1.39 33.45 -2.00
N ALA A 75 -0.51 34.44 -1.83
CA ALA A 75 0.31 34.95 -2.91
C ALA A 75 1.11 33.83 -3.62
N GLY A 76 1.16 33.89 -4.94
CA GLY A 76 1.85 32.90 -5.78
C GLY A 76 1.02 31.66 -6.14
N CYS A 77 -0.24 31.57 -5.70
CA CYS A 77 -1.14 30.52 -6.18
C CYS A 77 -1.84 30.94 -7.46
N SER A 78 -1.83 30.05 -8.45
CA SER A 78 -2.55 30.22 -9.72
C SER A 78 -3.30 28.94 -10.07
N ASN A 79 -4.50 29.12 -10.61
CA ASN A 79 -5.37 28.06 -11.15
C ASN A 79 -5.45 28.11 -12.68
N GLU A 80 -4.58 28.87 -13.30
CA GLU A 80 -4.51 28.95 -14.76
C GLU A 80 -4.07 27.61 -15.38
N GLY A 81 -4.28 27.44 -16.66
CA GLY A 81 -3.97 26.21 -17.37
C GLY A 81 -2.48 25.93 -17.53
N MET A 82 -2.17 25.07 -18.48
CA MET A 82 -0.82 24.51 -18.71
C MET A 82 0.22 25.55 -19.11
N ASP A 83 -0.19 26.66 -19.69
CA ASP A 83 0.70 27.73 -20.15
C ASP A 83 1.20 28.65 -19.03
N ASP A 84 0.59 28.57 -17.84
CA ASP A 84 1.06 29.34 -16.67
C ASP A 84 2.18 28.60 -15.93
N PRO A 85 3.39 29.16 -15.87
CA PRO A 85 4.48 28.56 -15.12
C PRO A 85 4.24 28.49 -13.61
N ASN A 86 3.30 29.25 -13.07
CA ASN A 86 2.98 29.32 -11.64
C ASN A 86 1.75 28.48 -11.27
N THR A 87 1.14 27.79 -12.21
CA THR A 87 -0.05 26.97 -11.90
C THR A 87 0.24 25.96 -10.81
N ALA A 88 -0.69 25.87 -9.84
CA ALA A 88 -0.67 24.85 -8.79
C ALA A 88 -1.31 23.51 -9.24
N LEU A 89 -1.77 23.45 -10.50
CA LEU A 89 -2.20 22.22 -11.13
C LEU A 89 -0.96 21.43 -11.60
N TYR A 90 -1.12 20.14 -11.80
CA TYR A 90 -0.11 19.25 -12.43
C TYR A 90 1.19 19.05 -11.64
N SER A 91 1.19 19.39 -10.35
CA SER A 91 2.36 19.23 -9.46
C SER A 91 1.95 18.74 -8.09
N ILE A 92 2.94 18.35 -7.29
CA ILE A 92 2.81 18.13 -5.85
C ILE A 92 3.68 19.15 -5.12
N ASP A 93 3.40 19.39 -3.82
CA ASP A 93 4.30 20.16 -2.97
C ASP A 93 5.31 19.22 -2.30
N VAL A 94 6.60 19.50 -2.42
CA VAL A 94 7.67 18.83 -1.66
C VAL A 94 8.06 19.72 -0.50
N ILE A 95 7.73 19.29 0.71
CA ILE A 95 8.02 20.01 1.96
C ILE A 95 9.24 19.36 2.62
N GLU A 96 10.32 20.10 2.82
CA GLU A 96 11.48 19.66 3.59
C GLU A 96 11.24 19.94 5.08
N VAL A 97 11.50 18.94 5.92
CA VAL A 97 11.43 19.05 7.39
C VAL A 97 12.79 18.66 7.96
N PRO A 98 13.61 19.62 8.41
CA PRO A 98 14.85 19.32 9.13
C PRO A 98 14.53 18.72 10.49
N ILE A 99 15.04 17.51 10.80
CA ILE A 99 14.71 16.79 12.05
C ILE A 99 15.17 17.58 13.29
N GLY A 100 16.35 18.20 13.23
CA GLY A 100 16.88 19.00 14.34
C GLY A 100 16.24 20.39 14.51
N SER A 101 15.40 20.84 13.57
CA SER A 101 14.75 22.17 13.56
C SER A 101 13.46 22.12 12.76
N PRO A 102 12.46 21.34 13.16
CA PRO A 102 11.26 21.09 12.36
C PRO A 102 10.39 22.36 12.18
N GLU A 103 10.58 23.37 13.01
CA GLU A 103 9.96 24.71 12.85
C GLU A 103 10.43 25.43 11.57
N LYS A 104 11.54 24.99 10.94
CA LYS A 104 12.05 25.52 9.67
C LYS A 104 11.49 24.78 8.45
N ALA A 105 10.51 23.94 8.64
CA ALA A 105 9.88 23.22 7.53
C ALA A 105 9.33 24.20 6.49
N LYS A 106 9.55 23.89 5.21
CA LYS A 106 9.12 24.74 4.08
C LYS A 106 8.95 23.94 2.80
N VAL A 107 8.14 24.43 1.88
CA VAL A 107 8.10 23.93 0.50
C VAL A 107 9.44 24.23 -0.17
N VAL A 108 10.12 23.21 -0.67
CA VAL A 108 11.42 23.34 -1.36
C VAL A 108 11.32 23.10 -2.86
N ASN A 109 10.27 22.40 -3.32
CA ASN A 109 10.03 22.15 -4.74
C ASN A 109 8.53 21.92 -5.00
N ARG A 110 8.13 22.15 -6.26
CA ARG A 110 6.81 21.81 -6.82
C ARG A 110 7.01 21.08 -8.14
N PRO A 111 7.48 19.82 -8.11
CA PRO A 111 7.77 19.06 -9.32
C PRO A 111 6.48 18.81 -10.09
N ARG A 112 6.52 19.08 -11.40
CA ARG A 112 5.41 18.87 -12.33
C ARG A 112 5.38 17.41 -12.78
N ILE A 113 4.98 16.51 -11.87
CA ILE A 113 4.97 15.05 -12.12
C ILE A 113 4.01 14.62 -13.22
N PHE A 114 3.09 15.51 -13.63
CA PHE A 114 2.17 15.28 -14.76
C PHE A 114 2.63 15.89 -16.07
N SER A 115 3.77 16.57 -16.11
CA SER A 115 4.35 17.10 -17.33
C SER A 115 4.92 16.00 -18.21
N ASP A 116 4.97 16.23 -19.50
CA ASP A 116 5.77 15.41 -20.43
C ASP A 116 7.25 15.49 -20.05
N PRO A 117 7.93 14.37 -19.82
CA PRO A 117 9.30 14.36 -19.33
C PRO A 117 10.32 14.89 -20.33
N THR A 118 9.98 14.93 -21.63
CA THR A 118 10.87 15.39 -22.71
C THR A 118 10.71 16.86 -22.98
N SER A 119 9.46 17.32 -23.12
CA SER A 119 9.15 18.72 -23.47
C SER A 119 8.97 19.63 -22.25
N GLY A 120 8.72 19.05 -21.06
CA GLY A 120 8.33 19.80 -19.86
C GLY A 120 6.90 20.36 -19.93
N ALA A 121 6.15 20.09 -21.00
CA ALA A 121 4.77 20.53 -21.13
C ALA A 121 3.90 19.93 -20.00
N ALA A 122 3.12 20.76 -19.34
CA ALA A 122 2.23 20.31 -18.29
C ALA A 122 1.10 19.41 -18.86
N ALA A 123 0.64 18.43 -18.06
CA ALA A 123 -0.55 17.62 -18.31
C ALA A 123 -0.55 16.77 -19.58
N GLY A 124 0.42 15.91 -19.74
CA GLY A 124 0.37 14.82 -20.72
C GLY A 124 -0.51 13.64 -20.31
N LEU A 125 -1.32 13.73 -19.21
CA LEU A 125 -2.10 12.63 -18.64
C LEU A 125 -3.58 12.75 -19.02
N TRP A 126 -4.43 11.89 -18.40
CA TRP A 126 -5.85 11.82 -18.76
C TRP A 126 -6.55 13.18 -18.64
N GLN A 127 -7.28 13.55 -19.68
CA GLN A 127 -7.93 14.87 -19.77
C GLN A 127 -9.37 14.88 -19.23
N GLY A 128 -9.84 13.75 -18.70
CA GLY A 128 -11.20 13.59 -18.21
C GLY A 128 -12.16 13.03 -19.27
N GLY A 129 -13.30 12.56 -18.82
CA GLY A 129 -14.35 12.00 -19.66
C GLY A 129 -14.46 10.48 -19.57
N THR A 130 -15.15 9.89 -20.53
CA THR A 130 -15.34 8.44 -20.66
C THR A 130 -14.29 7.83 -21.59
N HIS A 131 -13.90 6.60 -21.31
CA HIS A 131 -13.00 5.82 -22.16
C HIS A 131 -13.74 5.07 -23.29
N GLY A 132 -15.07 5.22 -23.39
CA GLY A 132 -15.91 4.59 -24.40
C GLY A 132 -17.15 3.91 -23.82
N ALA A 133 -17.90 3.23 -24.66
CA ALA A 133 -19.09 2.51 -24.24
C ALA A 133 -18.74 1.36 -23.29
N GLY A 134 -19.50 1.24 -22.18
CA GLY A 134 -19.29 0.20 -21.19
C GLY A 134 -18.09 0.42 -20.24
N THR A 135 -17.49 1.64 -20.25
CA THR A 135 -16.40 2.03 -19.40
C THR A 135 -16.83 3.06 -18.34
N GLN A 136 -15.94 3.38 -17.42
CA GLN A 136 -16.16 4.42 -16.42
C GLN A 136 -15.92 5.83 -17.00
N THR A 137 -16.48 6.83 -16.34
CA THR A 137 -16.13 8.24 -16.54
C THR A 137 -15.17 8.66 -15.44
N THR A 138 -14.04 9.24 -15.82
CA THR A 138 -12.95 9.58 -14.90
C THR A 138 -12.61 11.06 -15.01
N SER A 139 -12.32 11.71 -13.91
CA SER A 139 -11.90 13.12 -13.88
C SER A 139 -10.51 13.30 -14.51
N ALA A 140 -10.24 14.52 -14.99
CA ALA A 140 -8.90 14.87 -15.48
C ALA A 140 -7.85 14.75 -14.36
N THR A 141 -6.65 14.32 -14.73
CA THR A 141 -5.53 14.18 -13.82
C THR A 141 -4.84 15.53 -13.59
N THR A 142 -5.18 16.21 -12.50
CA THR A 142 -4.58 17.48 -12.09
C THR A 142 -3.95 17.42 -10.70
N ALA A 143 -4.15 16.32 -9.99
CA ALA A 143 -3.62 16.05 -8.65
C ALA A 143 -3.61 14.54 -8.38
N CYS A 144 -2.88 14.11 -7.37
CA CYS A 144 -3.01 12.76 -6.81
C CYS A 144 -3.95 12.80 -5.60
N HIS A 145 -4.72 11.73 -5.40
CA HIS A 145 -5.42 11.50 -4.15
C HIS A 145 -4.42 11.00 -3.11
N ASP A 146 -3.79 9.85 -3.36
CA ASP A 146 -2.74 9.29 -2.51
C ASP A 146 -1.45 9.05 -3.31
N ILE A 147 -0.31 9.21 -2.63
CA ILE A 147 0.99 8.70 -3.08
C ILE A 147 1.50 7.77 -1.99
N THR A 148 1.92 6.57 -2.37
CA THR A 148 2.64 5.66 -1.48
C THR A 148 4.11 5.65 -1.87
N ALA A 149 4.97 6.14 -0.97
CA ALA A 149 6.41 6.10 -1.12
C ALA A 149 6.98 4.77 -0.63
N TYR A 150 7.97 4.25 -1.34
CA TYR A 150 8.74 3.08 -0.95
C TYR A 150 10.24 3.39 -1.02
N PRO A 151 10.78 4.16 -0.04
CA PRO A 151 12.15 4.67 -0.10
C PRO A 151 13.22 3.58 -0.20
N ALA A 152 12.98 2.40 0.40
CA ALA A 152 13.92 1.28 0.37
C ALA A 152 14.22 0.75 -1.04
N VAL A 153 13.30 0.98 -2.00
CA VAL A 153 13.46 0.60 -3.42
C VAL A 153 13.56 1.82 -4.34
N GLY A 154 13.49 3.04 -3.79
CA GLY A 154 13.59 4.28 -4.54
C GLY A 154 12.38 4.62 -5.41
N LEU A 155 11.22 4.04 -5.11
CA LEU A 155 9.99 4.20 -5.89
C LEU A 155 8.88 4.86 -5.07
N ALA A 156 7.97 5.53 -5.77
CA ALA A 156 6.65 5.86 -5.26
C ALA A 156 5.58 5.61 -6.31
N ALA A 157 4.36 5.32 -5.86
CA ALA A 157 3.21 5.11 -6.73
C ALA A 157 2.10 6.10 -6.36
N GLY A 158 1.64 6.88 -7.32
CA GLY A 158 0.57 7.85 -7.15
C GLY A 158 -0.72 7.38 -7.80
N ALA A 159 -1.81 7.41 -7.03
CA ALA A 159 -3.17 7.25 -7.52
C ALA A 159 -3.76 8.65 -7.74
N CYS A 160 -3.89 9.06 -9.00
CA CYS A 160 -4.01 10.46 -9.36
C CYS A 160 -5.27 10.74 -10.19
N SER A 161 -6.43 10.54 -9.58
CA SER A 161 -7.75 10.76 -10.19
C SER A 161 -7.98 9.92 -11.45
N GLY A 162 -7.35 10.27 -12.57
CA GLY A 162 -7.51 9.59 -13.87
C GLY A 162 -6.35 8.64 -14.23
N ASN A 163 -5.26 8.63 -13.47
CA ASN A 163 -4.08 7.81 -13.75
C ASN A 163 -3.48 7.18 -12.50
N GLY A 164 -2.90 5.98 -12.69
CA GLY A 164 -1.83 5.51 -11.82
C GLY A 164 -0.48 5.96 -12.37
N ILE A 165 0.43 6.42 -11.51
CA ILE A 165 1.77 6.84 -11.91
C ILE A 165 2.84 6.14 -11.09
N LEU A 166 4.00 5.92 -11.68
CA LEU A 166 5.20 5.41 -11.02
C LEU A 166 6.27 6.51 -11.01
N LEU A 167 6.86 6.77 -9.86
CA LEU A 167 7.88 7.79 -9.66
C LEU A 167 9.19 7.17 -9.20
N ASP A 168 10.31 7.71 -9.68
CA ASP A 168 11.63 7.57 -9.08
C ASP A 168 11.76 8.63 -7.97
N ILE A 169 12.02 8.20 -6.75
CA ILE A 169 12.22 9.06 -5.58
C ILE A 169 13.60 8.89 -4.94
N THR A 170 14.57 8.41 -5.72
CA THR A 170 15.98 8.32 -5.25
C THR A 170 16.57 9.67 -4.86
N ASP A 171 16.09 10.75 -5.46
CA ASP A 171 16.16 12.11 -4.95
C ASP A 171 14.75 12.55 -4.53
N PRO A 172 14.44 12.59 -3.23
CA PRO A 172 13.11 12.94 -2.76
C PRO A 172 12.72 14.39 -3.02
N VAL A 173 13.67 15.27 -3.31
CA VAL A 173 13.39 16.68 -3.67
C VAL A 173 12.94 16.81 -5.12
N HIS A 174 13.44 15.93 -6.00
CA HIS A 174 13.18 15.97 -7.44
C HIS A 174 12.63 14.62 -7.92
N PRO A 175 11.42 14.21 -7.49
CA PRO A 175 10.80 13.00 -8.00
C PRO A 175 10.56 13.10 -9.51
N VAL A 176 10.83 11.99 -10.21
CA VAL A 176 10.69 11.89 -11.66
C VAL A 176 9.66 10.83 -12.01
N ARG A 177 8.67 11.16 -12.86
CA ARG A 177 7.74 10.17 -13.36
C ARG A 177 8.46 9.21 -14.30
N LEU A 178 8.34 7.91 -13.98
CA LEU A 178 8.91 6.81 -14.77
C LEU A 178 7.89 6.27 -15.77
N ASP A 179 6.63 6.17 -15.35
CA ASP A 179 5.54 5.63 -16.16
C ASP A 179 4.18 6.12 -15.65
N ASP A 180 3.17 6.01 -16.50
CA ASP A 180 1.78 6.24 -16.15
C ASP A 180 0.85 5.28 -16.90
N VAL A 181 -0.29 5.00 -16.30
CA VAL A 181 -1.32 4.11 -16.83
C VAL A 181 -2.70 4.70 -16.62
N ILE A 182 -3.60 4.37 -17.54
CA ILE A 182 -5.05 4.55 -17.41
C ILE A 182 -5.71 3.18 -17.34
N ASP A 183 -6.90 3.12 -16.74
CA ASP A 183 -7.74 1.94 -16.73
C ASP A 183 -9.18 2.35 -17.08
N PRO A 184 -9.77 1.84 -18.15
CA PRO A 184 -11.15 2.15 -18.54
C PRO A 184 -12.20 1.70 -17.53
N SER A 185 -11.84 0.80 -16.62
CA SER A 185 -12.71 0.30 -15.56
C SER A 185 -12.69 1.16 -14.29
N PHE A 186 -11.74 2.11 -14.19
CA PHE A 186 -11.58 2.97 -13.02
C PHE A 186 -12.33 4.30 -13.17
N ALA A 187 -13.12 4.64 -12.16
CA ALA A 187 -13.75 5.95 -12.05
C ALA A 187 -12.89 6.94 -11.26
N TYR A 188 -12.13 6.46 -10.27
CA TYR A 188 -11.31 7.32 -9.43
C TYR A 188 -10.09 6.58 -8.84
N TRP A 189 -8.92 6.86 -9.35
CA TRP A 189 -7.66 6.35 -8.82
C TRP A 189 -7.40 6.94 -7.43
N HIS A 190 -7.48 6.10 -6.39
CA HIS A 190 -7.57 6.53 -5.01
C HIS A 190 -6.28 6.27 -4.22
N SER A 191 -5.84 5.03 -4.09
CA SER A 191 -4.66 4.65 -3.31
C SER A 191 -3.76 3.65 -4.03
N ALA A 192 -2.52 3.50 -3.54
CA ALA A 192 -1.56 2.54 -4.07
C ALA A 192 -0.90 1.74 -2.96
N SER A 193 -0.47 0.49 -3.27
CA SER A 193 0.32 -0.36 -2.36
C SER A 193 1.30 -1.20 -3.16
N PHE A 194 2.60 -1.15 -2.85
CA PHE A 194 3.58 -2.06 -3.44
C PHE A 194 3.53 -3.43 -2.76
N ASN A 195 3.98 -4.50 -3.45
CA ASN A 195 4.40 -5.70 -2.76
C ASN A 195 5.77 -5.48 -2.08
N ASN A 196 6.20 -6.42 -1.22
CA ASN A 196 7.43 -6.23 -0.45
C ASN A 196 8.70 -6.17 -1.30
N ASP A 197 8.69 -6.75 -2.49
CA ASP A 197 9.85 -6.71 -3.40
C ASP A 197 9.90 -5.45 -4.27
N GLY A 198 8.83 -4.65 -4.32
CA GLY A 198 8.71 -3.49 -5.20
C GLY A 198 8.58 -3.87 -6.69
N THR A 199 8.16 -5.10 -6.96
CA THR A 199 7.97 -5.65 -8.32
C THR A 199 6.53 -5.62 -8.79
N LYS A 200 5.60 -5.30 -7.88
CA LYS A 200 4.17 -5.14 -8.14
C LYS A 200 3.64 -3.92 -7.42
N VAL A 201 2.59 -3.34 -7.96
CA VAL A 201 1.80 -2.31 -7.32
C VAL A 201 0.32 -2.56 -7.56
N ILE A 202 -0.48 -2.33 -6.53
CA ILE A 202 -1.94 -2.35 -6.58
C ILE A 202 -2.42 -0.90 -6.53
N PHE A 203 -3.35 -0.53 -7.42
CA PHE A 203 -4.11 0.70 -7.33
C PHE A 203 -5.56 0.38 -7.03
N THR A 204 -6.24 1.24 -6.27
CA THR A 204 -7.65 1.08 -5.91
C THR A 204 -8.53 2.05 -6.68
N ASP A 205 -9.71 1.59 -7.12
CA ASP A 205 -10.77 2.43 -7.69
C ASP A 205 -11.83 2.74 -6.63
N GLU A 206 -11.85 3.96 -6.12
CA GLU A 206 -12.92 4.41 -5.22
C GLU A 206 -14.14 4.89 -6.02
N TRP A 207 -14.74 4.01 -6.78
CA TRP A 207 -15.89 4.30 -7.62
C TRP A 207 -17.06 4.93 -6.86
N GLY A 208 -17.28 6.22 -7.09
CA GLY A 208 -18.35 7.00 -6.46
C GLY A 208 -18.02 7.49 -5.05
N GLY A 209 -16.73 7.48 -4.63
CA GLY A 209 -16.29 8.06 -3.36
C GLY A 209 -16.83 7.34 -2.15
N GLY A 210 -17.00 6.03 -2.23
CA GLY A 210 -17.41 5.17 -1.11
C GLY A 210 -18.81 5.44 -0.54
N THR A 211 -19.70 6.14 -1.27
CA THR A 211 -21.02 6.52 -0.75
C THR A 211 -22.18 5.72 -1.30
N ALA A 212 -21.91 4.80 -2.22
CA ALA A 212 -22.92 4.02 -2.92
C ALA A 212 -22.69 2.51 -2.81
N PRO A 213 -23.71 1.67 -3.03
CA PRO A 213 -23.54 0.21 -3.11
C PRO A 213 -22.90 -0.14 -4.46
N ARG A 214 -21.62 -0.59 -4.42
CA ARG A 214 -20.82 -0.91 -5.60
C ARG A 214 -20.22 -2.33 -5.58
N CYS A 215 -20.68 -3.17 -4.63
CA CYS A 215 -20.28 -4.58 -4.50
C CYS A 215 -21.47 -5.53 -4.60
N ARG A 216 -22.53 -5.17 -5.33
CA ARG A 216 -23.69 -6.02 -5.54
C ARG A 216 -23.37 -7.11 -6.56
N ALA A 217 -24.15 -8.19 -6.56
CA ALA A 217 -24.02 -9.27 -7.55
C ALA A 217 -24.17 -8.79 -9.02
N THR A 218 -24.79 -7.63 -9.23
CA THR A 218 -24.99 -7.02 -10.56
C THR A 218 -23.88 -6.06 -10.96
N ASP A 219 -22.99 -5.67 -10.05
CA ASP A 219 -21.91 -4.74 -10.33
C ASP A 219 -20.74 -5.48 -11.01
N PRO A 220 -20.11 -4.90 -12.04
CA PRO A 220 -18.94 -5.50 -12.69
C PRO A 220 -17.78 -5.71 -11.70
N MET A 221 -17.10 -6.86 -11.81
CA MET A 221 -16.01 -7.24 -10.91
C MET A 221 -14.73 -6.41 -11.10
N ASN A 222 -14.62 -5.66 -12.18
CA ASN A 222 -13.51 -4.75 -12.48
C ASN A 222 -13.83 -3.28 -12.16
N PHE A 223 -15.05 -2.95 -11.70
CA PHE A 223 -15.42 -1.59 -11.28
C PHE A 223 -15.40 -1.46 -9.76
N GLY A 224 -14.81 -0.40 -9.23
CA GLY A 224 -14.62 -0.22 -7.80
C GLY A 224 -13.73 -1.30 -7.17
N ALA A 225 -12.73 -1.75 -7.93
CA ALA A 225 -11.85 -2.87 -7.63
C ALA A 225 -10.39 -2.43 -7.42
N ASP A 226 -9.53 -3.35 -7.10
CA ASP A 226 -8.09 -3.22 -7.18
C ASP A 226 -7.60 -3.61 -8.58
N ALA A 227 -6.73 -2.81 -9.19
CA ALA A 227 -5.97 -3.19 -10.37
C ALA A 227 -4.52 -3.48 -9.98
N ILE A 228 -4.01 -4.65 -10.37
CA ILE A 228 -2.69 -5.13 -10.03
C ILE A 228 -1.79 -4.98 -11.25
N PHE A 229 -0.65 -4.32 -11.06
CA PHE A 229 0.35 -4.14 -12.11
C PHE A 229 1.68 -4.76 -11.70
N ASN A 230 2.32 -5.47 -12.62
CA ASN A 230 3.73 -5.81 -12.52
C ASN A 230 4.59 -4.60 -12.90
N ILE A 231 5.69 -4.39 -12.19
CA ILE A 231 6.70 -3.38 -12.51
C ILE A 231 7.85 -4.08 -13.24
N VAL A 232 7.92 -3.88 -14.55
CA VAL A 232 8.92 -4.51 -15.42
C VAL A 232 9.75 -3.43 -16.09
N ASN A 233 11.05 -3.38 -15.82
CA ASN A 233 11.95 -2.35 -16.35
C ASN A 233 11.44 -0.92 -16.10
N LYS A 234 10.91 -0.67 -14.89
CA LYS A 234 10.29 0.60 -14.48
C LYS A 234 9.00 0.97 -15.24
N HIS A 235 8.36 0.01 -15.88
CA HIS A 235 7.06 0.18 -16.55
C HIS A 235 5.98 -0.64 -15.84
N LEU A 236 4.78 -0.07 -15.77
CA LEU A 236 3.58 -0.69 -15.24
C LEU A 236 2.94 -1.59 -16.30
N LYS A 237 2.78 -2.88 -15.98
CA LYS A 237 2.14 -3.86 -16.85
C LYS A 237 0.95 -4.47 -16.12
N PHE A 238 -0.25 -4.18 -16.60
CA PHE A 238 -1.49 -4.72 -16.04
C PHE A 238 -1.41 -6.26 -15.96
N ALA A 239 -1.88 -6.80 -14.83
CA ALA A 239 -1.92 -8.24 -14.59
C ALA A 239 -3.35 -8.73 -14.31
N GLY A 240 -4.08 -8.11 -13.39
CA GLY A 240 -5.41 -8.57 -13.05
C GLY A 240 -6.15 -7.61 -12.12
N TYR A 241 -7.42 -7.94 -11.86
CA TYR A 241 -8.23 -7.23 -10.86
C TYR A 241 -8.49 -8.12 -9.65
N TYR A 242 -8.64 -7.48 -8.51
CA TYR A 242 -9.23 -8.07 -7.33
C TYR A 242 -10.42 -7.23 -6.85
N LYS A 243 -11.52 -7.88 -6.58
CA LYS A 243 -12.68 -7.33 -5.86
C LYS A 243 -13.17 -8.39 -4.89
N MET A 244 -13.60 -7.98 -3.71
CA MET A 244 -14.17 -8.93 -2.75
C MET A 244 -15.27 -9.76 -3.40
N PRO A 245 -15.29 -11.10 -3.23
CA PRO A 245 -16.21 -11.96 -3.98
C PRO A 245 -17.63 -12.00 -3.40
N ALA A 246 -17.79 -11.64 -2.11
CA ALA A 246 -19.08 -11.67 -1.45
C ALA A 246 -19.93 -10.47 -1.89
N ALA A 247 -21.05 -10.75 -2.57
CA ALA A 247 -21.98 -9.71 -2.98
C ALA A 247 -22.66 -9.06 -1.78
N GLN A 248 -22.69 -7.73 -1.77
CA GLN A 248 -23.32 -6.90 -0.75
C GLN A 248 -24.72 -6.46 -1.15
N THR A 249 -25.47 -5.93 -0.20
CA THR A 249 -26.84 -5.45 -0.41
C THR A 249 -26.88 -4.02 -0.94
N GLU A 250 -28.09 -3.55 -1.30
CA GLU A 250 -28.34 -2.14 -1.70
C GLU A 250 -28.19 -1.14 -0.52
N GLN A 251 -28.14 -1.64 0.71
CA GLN A 251 -28.04 -0.85 1.93
C GLN A 251 -26.57 -0.65 2.38
N GLU A 252 -25.62 -1.25 1.68
CA GLU A 252 -24.20 -1.24 2.03
C GLU A 252 -23.40 -0.44 1.02
N ASN A 253 -22.88 0.73 1.43
CA ASN A 253 -21.84 1.39 0.62
C ASN A 253 -20.59 0.52 0.63
N CYS A 254 -20.09 0.22 -0.56
CA CYS A 254 -18.98 -0.71 -0.72
C CYS A 254 -18.18 -0.39 -1.98
N VAL A 255 -16.87 -0.29 -1.84
CA VAL A 255 -15.90 -0.11 -2.92
C VAL A 255 -14.49 -0.31 -2.35
N ALA A 256 -13.50 -0.56 -3.19
CA ALA A 256 -12.10 -0.66 -2.76
C ALA A 256 -11.61 0.63 -2.10
N HIS A 257 -10.95 0.51 -0.94
CA HIS A 257 -10.39 1.65 -0.20
C HIS A 257 -8.97 1.34 0.33
N ASN A 258 -8.60 1.78 1.53
CA ASN A 258 -7.25 1.66 2.05
C ASN A 258 -6.94 0.30 2.67
N GLY A 259 -5.69 -0.11 2.58
CA GLY A 259 -5.20 -1.37 3.14
C GLY A 259 -3.68 -1.38 3.31
N SER A 260 -3.15 -2.46 3.86
CA SER A 260 -1.72 -2.68 4.00
C SER A 260 -1.31 -4.12 3.69
N LEU A 261 0.00 -4.33 3.50
CA LEU A 261 0.53 -5.69 3.42
C LEU A 261 0.37 -6.42 4.76
N VAL A 262 0.16 -7.74 4.67
CA VAL A 262 0.31 -8.69 5.77
C VAL A 262 1.64 -9.43 5.57
N PRO A 263 2.60 -9.36 6.51
CA PRO A 263 3.98 -9.77 6.27
C PRO A 263 4.17 -11.30 6.36
N VAL A 264 3.59 -12.04 5.43
CA VAL A 264 3.82 -13.49 5.29
C VAL A 264 5.00 -13.73 4.36
N PRO A 265 6.07 -14.42 4.81
CA PRO A 265 7.23 -14.65 3.95
C PRO A 265 6.86 -15.47 2.72
N GLY A 266 7.39 -15.09 1.54
CA GLY A 266 7.16 -15.80 0.28
C GLY A 266 5.78 -15.61 -0.35
N ARG A 267 4.96 -14.71 0.19
CA ARG A 267 3.64 -14.37 -0.36
C ARG A 267 3.44 -12.85 -0.40
N ASP A 268 2.68 -12.42 -1.38
CA ASP A 268 2.18 -11.04 -1.46
C ASP A 268 0.72 -11.06 -0.98
N ILE A 269 0.50 -10.63 0.25
CA ILE A 269 -0.83 -10.59 0.87
C ILE A 269 -1.15 -9.16 1.28
N LYS A 270 -2.37 -8.73 0.96
CA LYS A 270 -2.92 -7.44 1.39
C LYS A 270 -4.21 -7.65 2.16
N VAL A 271 -4.41 -6.90 3.24
CA VAL A 271 -5.72 -6.69 3.86
C VAL A 271 -6.24 -5.34 3.42
N GLN A 272 -7.52 -5.27 3.05
CA GLN A 272 -8.14 -4.09 2.48
C GLN A 272 -9.52 -3.82 3.04
N ALA A 273 -9.83 -2.54 3.20
CA ALA A 273 -11.13 -2.03 3.57
C ALA A 273 -12.05 -1.92 2.34
N TRP A 274 -13.32 -2.28 2.52
CA TRP A 274 -14.37 -2.22 1.52
C TRP A 274 -15.61 -1.48 2.04
N TYR A 275 -15.42 -0.49 2.91
CA TYR A 275 -16.51 0.19 3.62
C TYR A 275 -17.41 -0.82 4.35
N GLN A 276 -18.74 -0.83 4.11
CA GLN A 276 -19.63 -1.80 4.74
C GLN A 276 -19.45 -3.23 4.21
N GLY A 277 -18.82 -3.44 3.07
CA GLY A 277 -18.36 -4.76 2.63
C GLY A 277 -17.26 -5.36 3.53
N GLY A 278 -16.85 -4.63 4.56
CA GLY A 278 -15.96 -5.16 5.60
C GLY A 278 -14.48 -5.07 5.25
N ALA A 279 -13.72 -6.03 5.76
CA ALA A 279 -12.30 -6.22 5.51
C ALA A 279 -12.10 -7.52 4.73
N SER A 280 -11.40 -7.45 3.62
CA SER A 280 -11.00 -8.62 2.83
C SER A 280 -9.48 -8.74 2.81
N MET A 281 -8.96 -9.94 3.03
CA MET A 281 -7.54 -10.25 2.93
C MET A 281 -7.33 -11.19 1.75
N PHE A 282 -6.47 -10.80 0.82
CA PHE A 282 -6.23 -11.55 -0.40
C PHE A 282 -4.75 -11.75 -0.71
N ASP A 283 -4.47 -12.86 -1.36
CA ASP A 283 -3.17 -13.23 -1.90
C ASP A 283 -3.08 -12.81 -3.37
N PHE A 284 -2.12 -11.97 -3.71
CA PHE A 284 -1.79 -11.54 -5.07
C PHE A 284 -0.37 -11.95 -5.49
N THR A 285 0.15 -13.03 -4.88
CA THR A 285 1.45 -13.61 -5.27
C THR A 285 1.45 -13.96 -6.74
N ASP A 286 0.36 -14.56 -7.24
CA ASP A 286 0.02 -14.59 -8.67
C ASP A 286 -0.89 -13.39 -8.98
N PRO A 287 -0.37 -12.32 -9.60
CA PRO A 287 -1.14 -11.10 -9.82
C PRO A 287 -2.23 -11.26 -10.90
N PHE A 288 -2.18 -12.36 -11.69
CA PHE A 288 -3.19 -12.69 -12.70
C PHE A 288 -4.41 -13.39 -12.10
N HIS A 289 -4.25 -14.03 -10.93
CA HIS A 289 -5.29 -14.80 -10.24
C HIS A 289 -5.28 -14.50 -8.73
N PRO A 290 -5.54 -13.24 -8.32
CA PRO A 290 -5.62 -12.90 -6.91
C PRO A 290 -6.81 -13.61 -6.25
N MET A 291 -6.66 -14.03 -5.00
CA MET A 291 -7.65 -14.85 -4.30
C MET A 291 -7.86 -14.38 -2.87
N GLU A 292 -9.13 -14.24 -2.45
CA GLU A 292 -9.46 -14.00 -1.04
C GLU A 292 -9.06 -15.20 -0.19
N ILE A 293 -8.44 -14.92 0.96
CA ILE A 293 -7.96 -15.95 1.89
C ILE A 293 -8.52 -15.78 3.31
N ALA A 294 -9.07 -14.60 3.62
CA ALA A 294 -9.81 -14.33 4.84
C ALA A 294 -10.65 -13.08 4.68
N PHE A 295 -11.69 -12.93 5.48
CA PHE A 295 -12.54 -11.75 5.50
C PHE A 295 -13.15 -11.52 6.88
N PHE A 296 -13.66 -10.32 7.10
CA PHE A 296 -14.53 -9.98 8.22
C PHE A 296 -15.57 -8.96 7.75
N ASP A 297 -16.83 -9.29 7.94
CA ASP A 297 -17.98 -8.48 7.53
C ASP A 297 -19.03 -8.48 8.66
N ARG A 298 -19.72 -7.37 8.83
CA ARG A 298 -20.78 -7.17 9.84
C ARG A 298 -22.17 -6.99 9.24
N GLY A 299 -22.23 -6.92 7.92
CA GLY A 299 -23.46 -6.53 7.23
C GLY A 299 -23.81 -5.05 7.40
N PRO A 300 -24.97 -4.63 6.87
CA PRO A 300 -25.38 -3.24 6.81
C PRO A 300 -25.55 -2.58 8.19
N LEU A 301 -25.35 -1.27 8.24
CA LEU A 301 -25.67 -0.45 9.41
C LEU A 301 -27.16 -0.38 9.66
N ASP A 302 -27.96 -0.44 8.60
CA ASP A 302 -29.42 -0.42 8.62
C ASP A 302 -29.93 -1.30 7.48
N GLU A 303 -30.78 -2.28 7.79
CA GLU A 303 -31.29 -3.25 6.80
C GLU A 303 -32.30 -2.66 5.80
N THR A 304 -32.80 -1.45 6.07
CA THR A 304 -33.89 -0.84 5.29
C THR A 304 -33.47 0.34 4.44
N ARG A 305 -32.33 0.97 4.75
CA ARG A 305 -31.83 2.15 4.06
C ARG A 305 -30.31 2.20 4.04
N LEU A 306 -29.76 2.79 3.00
CA LEU A 306 -28.33 3.06 2.93
C LEU A 306 -27.92 4.16 3.92
N ILE A 307 -27.09 3.80 4.89
CA ILE A 307 -26.37 4.71 5.76
C ILE A 307 -24.86 4.54 5.44
N VAL A 308 -24.19 5.64 5.11
CA VAL A 308 -22.75 5.57 4.82
C VAL A 308 -21.95 5.21 6.07
N GLY A 309 -21.17 4.16 5.98
CA GLY A 309 -20.34 3.64 7.08
C GLY A 309 -19.35 2.58 6.60
N GLY A 310 -18.93 1.73 7.52
CA GLY A 310 -18.00 0.65 7.25
C GLY A 310 -16.52 1.06 7.38
N TYR A 311 -15.62 0.19 6.98
CA TYR A 311 -14.20 0.41 7.18
C TYR A 311 -13.61 1.42 6.20
N TRP A 312 -13.04 2.49 6.77
CA TRP A 312 -12.25 3.47 6.03
C TRP A 312 -10.86 2.92 5.71
N SER A 313 -10.25 2.18 6.65
CA SER A 313 -8.94 1.56 6.47
C SER A 313 -8.78 0.30 7.30
N THR A 314 -7.98 -0.63 6.80
CA THR A 314 -7.60 -1.86 7.50
C THR A 314 -6.10 -2.05 7.38
N TYR A 315 -5.37 -2.00 8.52
CA TYR A 315 -3.92 -2.06 8.54
C TYR A 315 -3.43 -3.16 9.46
N TRP A 316 -2.54 -4.02 8.95
CA TRP A 316 -1.83 -4.97 9.79
C TRP A 316 -0.72 -4.26 10.57
N PHE A 317 -0.68 -4.44 11.88
CA PHE A 317 0.36 -3.91 12.75
C PHE A 317 0.60 -4.86 13.92
N ASN A 318 1.83 -5.37 14.03
CA ASN A 318 2.31 -6.19 15.15
C ASN A 318 1.37 -7.33 15.55
N GLY A 319 0.89 -8.11 14.56
CA GLY A 319 0.09 -9.32 14.79
C GLY A 319 -1.43 -9.10 14.76
N TYR A 320 -1.89 -7.86 14.61
CA TYR A 320 -3.31 -7.53 14.56
C TYR A 320 -3.64 -6.71 13.31
N ILE A 321 -4.90 -6.73 12.90
CA ILE A 321 -5.44 -5.83 11.89
C ILE A 321 -6.30 -4.80 12.61
N TYR A 322 -5.96 -3.54 12.45
CA TYR A 322 -6.70 -2.40 12.97
C TYR A 322 -7.58 -1.84 11.87
N ALA A 323 -8.88 -1.89 12.10
CA ALA A 323 -9.89 -1.52 11.13
C ALA A 323 -10.68 -0.31 11.66
N SER A 324 -10.46 0.87 11.05
CA SER A 324 -11.20 2.08 11.42
C SER A 324 -12.56 2.09 10.73
N GLU A 325 -13.61 2.07 11.52
CA GLU A 325 -14.99 2.00 11.05
C GLU A 325 -15.70 3.35 11.29
N ILE A 326 -16.29 3.90 10.23
CA ILE A 326 -16.85 5.27 10.21
C ILE A 326 -17.92 5.48 11.28
N ALA A 327 -18.81 4.50 11.47
CA ALA A 327 -19.97 4.62 12.36
C ALA A 327 -19.78 3.92 13.71
N ARG A 328 -18.94 2.85 13.75
CA ARG A 328 -18.83 1.95 14.92
C ARG A 328 -17.49 2.09 15.66
N GLY A 329 -16.53 2.88 15.14
CA GLY A 329 -15.26 3.20 15.80
C GLY A 329 -14.09 2.36 15.30
N LEU A 330 -13.44 1.57 16.15
CA LEU A 330 -12.23 0.80 15.84
C LEU A 330 -12.43 -0.66 16.17
N ASP A 331 -12.18 -1.53 15.19
CA ASP A 331 -12.07 -2.97 15.41
C ASP A 331 -10.61 -3.41 15.41
N VAL A 332 -10.31 -4.36 16.27
CA VAL A 332 -9.00 -5.02 16.33
C VAL A 332 -9.22 -6.50 16.02
N LEU A 333 -8.77 -6.92 14.85
CA LEU A 333 -8.98 -8.27 14.35
C LEU A 333 -7.69 -9.08 14.48
N LYS A 334 -7.82 -10.37 14.72
CA LYS A 334 -6.71 -11.32 14.79
C LYS A 334 -6.88 -12.38 13.71
N LEU A 335 -5.77 -12.69 13.02
CA LEU A 335 -5.75 -13.79 12.06
C LEU A 335 -5.90 -15.14 12.77
N VAL A 336 -6.68 -16.02 12.17
CA VAL A 336 -6.80 -17.42 12.56
C VAL A 336 -6.39 -18.32 11.40
N PRO A 337 -5.82 -19.52 11.63
CA PRO A 337 -5.42 -20.40 10.55
C PRO A 337 -6.62 -20.90 9.76
N THR A 338 -6.42 -21.03 8.45
CA THR A 338 -7.37 -21.58 7.48
C THR A 338 -6.64 -22.54 6.54
N GLU A 339 -7.34 -23.15 5.60
CA GLU A 339 -6.71 -23.92 4.52
C GLU A 339 -5.78 -23.06 3.63
N PHE A 340 -6.03 -21.73 3.56
CA PHE A 340 -5.25 -20.79 2.75
C PHE A 340 -4.12 -20.09 3.52
N LEU A 341 -4.15 -20.14 4.86
CA LEU A 341 -3.18 -19.48 5.73
C LEU A 341 -2.88 -20.35 6.94
N SER A 342 -1.68 -20.93 7.01
CA SER A 342 -1.29 -21.82 8.10
C SER A 342 -0.92 -21.05 9.37
N GLN A 343 -0.89 -21.78 10.52
CA GLN A 343 -0.41 -21.21 11.77
C GLN A 343 1.06 -20.78 11.68
N ASN A 344 1.92 -21.54 10.98
CA ASN A 344 3.32 -21.16 10.78
C ASN A 344 3.46 -19.87 9.95
N GLU A 345 2.58 -19.62 8.99
CA GLU A 345 2.55 -18.37 8.21
C GLU A 345 2.14 -17.20 9.10
N ILE A 346 1.14 -17.37 9.96
CA ILE A 346 0.73 -16.36 10.94
C ILE A 346 1.84 -16.08 11.96
N ASP A 347 2.47 -17.12 12.48
CA ASP A 347 3.57 -16.99 13.44
C ASP A 347 4.79 -16.31 12.81
N ALA A 348 5.08 -16.59 11.53
CA ALA A 348 6.14 -15.91 10.79
C ALA A 348 5.83 -14.43 10.55
N ALA A 349 4.57 -14.09 10.26
CA ALA A 349 4.13 -12.70 10.17
C ALA A 349 4.32 -11.99 11.53
N ASN A 350 4.00 -12.64 12.62
CA ASN A 350 4.11 -12.10 13.99
C ASN A 350 5.56 -11.90 14.47
N LEU A 351 6.58 -12.38 13.73
CA LEU A 351 7.98 -12.04 13.98
C LEU A 351 8.35 -10.62 13.52
N ILE A 352 7.50 -10.01 12.69
CA ILE A 352 7.70 -8.65 12.23
C ILE A 352 7.14 -7.68 13.27
N HIS A 353 7.98 -6.76 13.70
CA HIS A 353 7.62 -5.71 14.63
C HIS A 353 7.98 -4.35 14.06
N PHE A 354 7.05 -3.43 14.13
CA PHE A 354 7.21 -2.03 13.78
C PHE A 354 7.03 -1.17 15.04
N ASP A 355 7.96 -0.25 15.30
CA ASP A 355 7.79 0.76 16.34
C ASP A 355 6.72 1.77 15.96
N GLU A 356 6.63 2.06 14.65
CA GLU A 356 5.61 2.90 14.04
C GLU A 356 5.23 2.36 12.66
N LEU A 357 4.01 2.63 12.20
CA LEU A 357 3.57 2.28 10.85
C LEU A 357 2.91 3.49 10.18
N ASN A 358 3.45 3.86 9.03
CA ASN A 358 2.79 4.72 8.06
C ASN A 358 2.70 3.96 6.74
N VAL A 359 1.48 3.56 6.35
CA VAL A 359 1.26 2.72 5.16
C VAL A 359 1.60 3.43 3.85
N GLN A 360 1.53 4.77 3.83
CA GLN A 360 1.93 5.58 2.67
C GLN A 360 3.44 5.83 2.61
N SER A 361 4.19 5.53 3.68
CA SER A 361 5.65 5.43 3.69
C SER A 361 6.02 3.97 3.94
N GLN A 362 5.85 3.16 2.91
CA GLN A 362 5.88 1.70 3.03
C GLN A 362 7.25 1.20 3.49
N PRO A 363 7.33 0.44 4.60
CA PRO A 363 8.58 -0.12 5.07
C PRO A 363 8.97 -1.37 4.27
N LYS A 364 10.28 -1.61 4.12
CA LYS A 364 10.80 -2.90 3.64
C LYS A 364 10.72 -3.93 4.76
N ILE A 365 9.98 -4.99 4.53
CA ILE A 365 9.82 -6.08 5.49
C ILE A 365 10.98 -7.07 5.32
N THR A 366 11.63 -7.42 6.43
CA THR A 366 12.71 -8.41 6.48
C THR A 366 12.47 -9.34 7.66
N TRP A 367 12.32 -10.63 7.36
CA TRP A 367 12.12 -11.64 8.41
C TRP A 367 13.44 -12.08 9.04
N PRO A 368 13.44 -12.30 10.35
CA PRO A 368 14.62 -12.89 11.01
C PRO A 368 14.81 -14.34 10.57
N ALA A 369 16.07 -14.79 10.56
CA ALA A 369 16.38 -16.20 10.33
C ALA A 369 15.83 -17.06 11.48
N SER A 370 14.71 -17.74 11.21
CA SER A 370 13.95 -18.49 12.20
C SER A 370 13.38 -19.79 11.57
N PHE A 371 13.30 -20.86 12.35
CA PHE A 371 12.63 -22.08 11.87
C PHE A 371 11.11 -21.88 11.70
N VAL A 372 10.50 -20.91 12.37
CA VAL A 372 9.11 -20.53 12.10
C VAL A 372 8.95 -20.03 10.66
N VAL A 373 9.86 -19.17 10.19
CA VAL A 373 9.88 -18.69 8.79
C VAL A 373 10.12 -19.85 7.81
N ALA A 374 11.04 -20.76 8.14
CA ALA A 374 11.27 -21.94 7.31
C ALA A 374 10.03 -22.84 7.20
N ARG A 375 9.32 -23.08 8.33
CA ARG A 375 8.06 -23.85 8.33
C ARG A 375 6.96 -23.19 7.51
N ALA A 376 6.85 -21.84 7.54
CA ALA A 376 5.91 -21.11 6.69
C ALA A 376 6.15 -21.40 5.20
N TYR A 377 7.40 -21.42 4.75
CA TYR A 377 7.73 -21.85 3.37
C TYR A 377 7.37 -23.30 3.09
N LEU A 378 7.63 -24.21 4.04
CA LEU A 378 7.28 -25.63 3.88
C LEU A 378 5.77 -25.84 3.77
N ASP A 379 4.97 -25.13 4.55
CA ASP A 379 3.50 -25.19 4.46
C ASP A 379 3.00 -24.68 3.09
N GLN A 380 3.63 -23.64 2.54
CA GLN A 380 3.32 -23.16 1.20
C GLN A 380 3.69 -24.17 0.13
N LEU A 381 4.84 -24.85 0.26
CA LEU A 381 5.27 -25.90 -0.65
C LEU A 381 4.39 -27.16 -0.55
N ALA A 382 3.88 -27.47 0.64
CA ALA A 382 2.87 -28.52 0.83
C ALA A 382 1.55 -28.17 0.12
N ARG A 383 1.06 -26.95 0.32
CA ARG A 383 -0.19 -26.45 -0.28
C ARG A 383 -0.12 -26.42 -1.81
N SER A 384 1.02 -26.00 -2.38
CA SER A 384 1.25 -25.98 -3.83
C SER A 384 1.57 -27.36 -4.41
N LYS A 385 1.81 -28.38 -3.57
CA LYS A 385 2.37 -29.67 -3.94
C LYS A 385 3.72 -29.53 -4.69
N GLY A 386 4.46 -28.47 -4.37
CA GLY A 386 5.74 -28.15 -4.98
C GLY A 386 6.91 -29.00 -4.45
N LEU A 387 6.76 -29.59 -3.26
CA LEU A 387 7.74 -30.49 -2.64
C LEU A 387 7.04 -31.74 -2.12
N ALA A 388 7.68 -32.92 -2.27
CA ALA A 388 7.13 -34.17 -1.78
C ALA A 388 6.98 -34.13 -0.24
N GLN A 389 5.91 -34.74 0.29
CA GLN A 389 5.59 -34.72 1.72
C GLN A 389 6.70 -35.30 2.58
N GLU A 390 7.35 -36.41 2.12
CA GLU A 390 8.45 -37.03 2.83
C GLU A 390 9.65 -36.07 3.02
N ARG A 391 9.84 -35.14 2.06
CA ARG A 391 10.90 -34.11 2.14
C ARG A 391 10.54 -33.05 3.15
N ILE A 392 9.27 -32.65 3.17
CA ILE A 392 8.73 -31.68 4.15
C ILE A 392 8.85 -32.23 5.56
N ASP A 393 8.47 -33.50 5.75
CA ASP A 393 8.52 -34.19 7.04
C ASP A 393 9.97 -34.34 7.53
N ALA A 394 10.91 -34.70 6.63
CA ALA A 394 12.33 -34.80 6.95
C ALA A 394 12.93 -33.47 7.41
N LEU A 395 12.59 -32.36 6.72
CA LEU A 395 13.03 -31.00 7.10
C LEU A 395 12.45 -30.57 8.46
N ASN A 396 11.15 -30.80 8.67
CA ASN A 396 10.50 -30.50 9.96
C ASN A 396 11.09 -31.31 11.11
N ALA A 397 11.33 -32.62 10.91
CA ALA A 397 11.97 -33.49 11.91
C ALA A 397 13.40 -33.04 12.23
N ALA A 398 14.19 -32.65 11.23
CA ALA A 398 15.55 -32.17 11.42
C ALA A 398 15.57 -30.79 12.15
N MET A 399 14.67 -29.86 11.84
CA MET A 399 14.53 -28.61 12.58
C MET A 399 14.19 -28.87 14.05
N LYS A 400 13.24 -29.78 14.32
CA LYS A 400 12.86 -30.18 15.67
C LYS A 400 14.04 -30.83 16.43
N ALA A 401 14.86 -31.63 15.74
CA ALA A 401 16.05 -32.22 16.34
C ALA A 401 17.08 -31.16 16.76
N VAL A 402 17.29 -30.12 15.95
CA VAL A 402 18.16 -28.98 16.31
C VAL A 402 17.59 -28.21 17.50
N GLU A 403 16.28 -27.98 17.54
CA GLU A 403 15.61 -27.25 18.65
C GLU A 403 15.70 -28.03 19.96
N GLY A 404 15.56 -29.36 19.93
CA GLY A 404 15.60 -30.21 21.13
C GLY A 404 17.00 -30.64 21.56
N ALA A 405 18.04 -30.42 20.73
CA ALA A 405 19.39 -30.87 21.05
C ALA A 405 20.06 -30.00 22.12
N ALA A 406 20.70 -30.66 23.09
CA ALA A 406 21.57 -29.98 24.04
C ALA A 406 22.74 -29.28 23.33
N ALA A 407 23.23 -28.18 23.92
CA ALA A 407 24.38 -27.47 23.41
C ALA A 407 25.61 -28.39 23.27
N GLY A 408 26.47 -28.10 22.29
CA GLY A 408 27.69 -28.88 22.04
C GLY A 408 27.57 -29.82 20.84
N THR A 409 28.13 -31.01 20.91
CA THR A 409 28.26 -31.93 19.78
C THR A 409 26.93 -32.40 19.20
N ALA A 410 25.93 -32.70 20.07
CA ALA A 410 24.62 -33.15 19.62
C ALA A 410 23.94 -32.13 18.74
N ARG A 411 23.97 -30.83 19.15
CA ARG A 411 23.38 -29.75 18.36
C ARG A 411 24.13 -29.50 17.07
N ARG A 412 25.47 -29.64 17.05
CA ARG A 412 26.26 -29.51 15.81
C ARG A 412 25.88 -30.64 14.84
N THR A 413 25.84 -31.89 15.29
CA THR A 413 25.48 -33.04 14.42
C THR A 413 24.07 -32.86 13.83
N ALA A 414 23.08 -32.43 14.64
CA ALA A 414 21.73 -32.14 14.13
C ALA A 414 21.73 -30.97 13.13
N GLY A 415 22.53 -29.93 13.38
CA GLY A 415 22.71 -28.79 12.49
C GLY A 415 23.34 -29.18 11.15
N ASP A 416 24.37 -30.05 11.15
CA ASP A 416 25.00 -30.56 9.94
C ASP A 416 24.03 -31.39 9.09
N ALA A 417 23.21 -32.22 9.72
CA ALA A 417 22.17 -33.00 9.05
C ALA A 417 21.11 -32.10 8.42
N LEU A 418 20.65 -31.05 9.14
CA LEU A 418 19.70 -30.08 8.61
C LEU A 418 20.31 -29.24 7.48
N THR A 419 21.59 -28.88 7.58
CA THR A 419 22.32 -28.16 6.52
C THR A 419 22.40 -28.98 5.24
N ALA A 420 22.60 -30.28 5.35
CA ALA A 420 22.58 -31.20 4.20
C ALA A 420 21.21 -31.25 3.52
N LEU A 421 20.12 -31.30 4.31
CA LEU A 421 18.76 -31.28 3.79
C LEU A 421 18.44 -29.92 3.13
N ALA A 422 18.85 -28.78 3.71
CA ALA A 422 18.68 -27.47 3.12
C ALA A 422 19.49 -27.33 1.80
N THR A 423 20.67 -27.93 1.72
CA THR A 423 21.46 -27.95 0.49
C THR A 423 20.82 -28.80 -0.60
N GLN A 424 20.16 -29.90 -0.22
CA GLN A 424 19.38 -30.71 -1.16
C GLN A 424 18.13 -29.93 -1.64
N LEU A 425 17.48 -29.16 -0.75
CA LEU A 425 16.34 -28.29 -1.13
C LEU A 425 16.72 -27.25 -2.19
N ASP A 426 17.92 -26.66 -2.11
CA ASP A 426 18.45 -25.78 -3.17
C ASP A 426 18.60 -26.51 -4.52
N LYS A 427 18.98 -27.80 -4.51
CA LYS A 427 19.09 -28.61 -5.74
C LYS A 427 17.70 -28.93 -6.29
N ASP A 428 16.74 -29.29 -5.43
CA ASP A 428 15.36 -29.60 -5.80
C ASP A 428 14.70 -28.36 -6.50
N ALA A 429 15.09 -27.15 -6.10
CA ALA A 429 14.63 -25.91 -6.72
C ALA A 429 14.99 -25.76 -8.22
N ALA A 430 15.98 -26.50 -8.72
CA ALA A 430 16.42 -26.40 -10.12
C ALA A 430 15.36 -26.92 -11.12
N THR A 431 14.50 -27.84 -10.69
CA THR A 431 13.45 -28.45 -11.51
C THR A 431 12.03 -28.07 -11.13
N ALA A 432 11.87 -27.26 -10.09
CA ALA A 432 10.58 -26.82 -9.60
C ALA A 432 10.00 -25.65 -10.42
N LYS A 433 8.69 -25.44 -10.32
CA LYS A 433 8.05 -24.24 -10.89
C LYS A 433 8.66 -22.96 -10.28
N PRO A 434 8.70 -21.84 -11.00
CA PRO A 434 9.43 -20.65 -10.58
C PRO A 434 9.13 -20.18 -9.14
N LEU A 435 7.85 -20.14 -8.74
CA LEU A 435 7.44 -19.72 -7.40
C LEU A 435 7.88 -20.73 -6.33
N ASP A 436 7.70 -22.03 -6.57
CA ASP A 436 8.12 -23.06 -5.63
C ASP A 436 9.65 -23.13 -5.54
N ALA A 437 10.35 -22.96 -6.66
CA ALA A 437 11.80 -22.85 -6.70
C ALA A 437 12.32 -21.67 -5.84
N LYS A 438 11.64 -20.51 -5.89
CA LYS A 438 11.95 -19.37 -5.03
C LYS A 438 11.74 -19.72 -3.55
N ARG A 439 10.60 -20.28 -3.19
CA ARG A 439 10.28 -20.71 -1.82
C ARG A 439 11.28 -21.73 -1.27
N MET A 440 11.72 -22.70 -2.08
CA MET A 440 12.74 -23.67 -1.70
C MET A 440 14.08 -22.98 -1.37
N ARG A 441 14.55 -22.07 -2.24
CA ARG A 441 15.80 -21.33 -2.02
C ARG A 441 15.71 -20.42 -0.79
N ASP A 442 14.61 -19.72 -0.62
CA ASP A 442 14.40 -18.83 0.53
C ASP A 442 14.35 -19.65 1.83
N CYS A 443 13.65 -20.78 1.85
CA CYS A 443 13.61 -21.72 2.97
C CYS A 443 15.03 -22.24 3.30
N ALA A 444 15.77 -22.71 2.31
CA ALA A 444 17.14 -23.19 2.50
C ALA A 444 18.07 -22.10 3.03
N SER A 445 17.93 -20.88 2.52
CA SER A 445 18.68 -19.71 2.98
C SER A 445 18.42 -19.39 4.44
N VAL A 446 17.12 -19.34 4.84
CA VAL A 446 16.70 -19.10 6.23
C VAL A 446 17.24 -20.17 7.17
N ILE A 447 17.15 -21.46 6.80
CA ILE A 447 17.68 -22.55 7.59
C ILE A 447 19.19 -22.40 7.80
N LYS A 448 19.95 -22.19 6.72
CA LYS A 448 21.41 -22.02 6.78
C LYS A 448 21.81 -20.79 7.60
N ALA A 449 21.08 -19.67 7.47
CA ALA A 449 21.34 -18.48 8.25
C ALA A 449 21.06 -18.68 9.74
N ARG A 450 20.03 -19.45 10.10
CA ARG A 450 19.67 -19.75 11.50
C ARG A 450 20.68 -20.65 12.20
N LEU A 451 21.42 -21.46 11.45
CA LEU A 451 22.42 -22.41 11.99
C LEU A 451 23.82 -21.80 12.18
N ARG A 452 24.11 -20.65 11.57
CA ARG A 452 25.35 -19.88 11.77
C ARG A 452 25.32 -19.17 13.11
#